data_4a95af9db73c4e3a0caa570fcb9e28df
#
_entry.id   4a95af9db73c4e3a0caa570fcb9e28df
#
_cell.length_a   1.000
_cell.length_b   1.000
_cell.length_c   1.000
_cell.angle_alpha   90.00
_cell.angle_beta   90.00
_cell.angle_gamma   90.00
#
_symmetry.space_group_name_H-M   'P 1'
#
loop_
_entity.id
_entity.type
_entity.pdbx_description
1 polymer ?
#
loop_
_entity_poly.entity_id
_entity_poly.type
_entity_poly.pdbx_seq_one_letter_code
_entity_poly.pdbx_strand_id
1 'polypeptide(L)'
;MTIINEKAYNILENSIKKNSISHFYILHGPNNVGKKNLAYLFSKLLLCENQNSDITPCNTCSSCQKIDDQKHFDVVFMDSKTPIEGIVENKSDQIRLPHVQEINRLSNLGPFMSNYKIFILDSAEKLNNEASNAFLKLLEEHPQSYLFLFLVNDLSSIYPTILSRDQKIN
;
A
#
# COMPACT_ATOMS: atom_id res chain seq x y z
N MET A 1 13.33 7.19 16.62
CA MET A 1 13.96 6.40 15.55
C MET A 1 13.12 5.16 15.36
N THR A 2 12.30 5.11 14.32
CA THR A 2 11.39 3.97 14.12
C THR A 2 12.21 2.81 13.59
N ILE A 3 12.24 1.70 14.31
CA ILE A 3 12.95 0.50 13.89
C ILE A 3 12.22 -0.07 12.67
N ILE A 4 12.77 0.13 11.48
CA ILE A 4 12.32 -0.55 10.27
C ILE A 4 12.95 -1.95 10.31
N ASN A 5 12.14 -2.98 10.12
CA ASN A 5 12.65 -4.34 10.01
C ASN A 5 13.58 -4.43 8.77
N GLU A 6 14.88 -4.57 9.02
CA GLU A 6 15.91 -4.59 7.99
C GLU A 6 15.69 -5.71 6.96
N LYS A 7 15.23 -6.87 7.41
CA LYS A 7 14.91 -7.99 6.53
C LYS A 7 13.78 -7.65 5.55
N ALA A 8 12.71 -7.03 6.06
CA ALA A 8 11.58 -6.60 5.25
C ALA A 8 11.99 -5.51 4.25
N TYR A 9 12.80 -4.55 4.69
CA TYR A 9 13.37 -3.53 3.83
C TYR A 9 14.20 -4.15 2.69
N ASN A 10 15.10 -5.06 3.00
CA ASN A 10 15.97 -5.73 2.01
C ASN A 10 15.18 -6.52 0.96
N ILE A 11 14.06 -7.15 1.35
CA ILE A 11 13.18 -7.84 0.40
C ILE A 11 12.58 -6.84 -0.61
N LEU A 12 12.05 -5.72 -0.12
CA LEU A 12 11.45 -4.69 -0.97
C LEU A 12 12.50 -4.02 -1.87
N GLU A 13 13.64 -3.65 -1.33
CA GLU A 13 14.75 -3.08 -2.09
C GLU A 13 15.26 -4.05 -3.18
N ASN A 14 15.41 -5.32 -2.85
CA ASN A 14 15.82 -6.33 -3.82
C ASN A 14 14.80 -6.54 -4.93
N SER A 15 13.51 -6.39 -4.67
CA SER A 15 12.48 -6.46 -5.71
C SER A 15 12.64 -5.35 -6.75
N ILE A 16 13.06 -4.16 -6.30
CA ILE A 16 13.37 -3.03 -7.20
C ILE A 16 14.66 -3.32 -7.98
N LYS A 17 15.75 -3.73 -7.28
CA LYS A 17 17.06 -4.04 -7.91
C LYS A 17 16.96 -5.09 -9.01
N LYS A 18 16.08 -6.07 -8.82
CA LYS A 18 15.87 -7.17 -9.77
C LYS A 18 14.78 -6.86 -10.82
N ASN A 19 14.20 -5.67 -10.78
CA ASN A 19 13.04 -5.30 -11.60
C ASN A 19 11.92 -6.34 -11.55
N SER A 20 11.67 -6.90 -10.36
CA SER A 20 10.69 -7.96 -10.08
C SER A 20 9.69 -7.50 -9.01
N ILE A 21 9.12 -6.32 -9.22
CA ILE A 21 8.15 -5.72 -8.30
C ILE A 21 6.83 -6.46 -8.45
N SER A 22 6.33 -7.03 -7.36
CA SER A 22 4.97 -7.58 -7.32
C SER A 22 3.94 -6.44 -7.28
N HIS A 23 2.79 -6.65 -7.87
CA HIS A 23 1.67 -5.70 -7.77
C HIS A 23 0.95 -5.74 -6.42
N PHE A 24 1.25 -6.74 -5.55
CA PHE A 24 0.62 -6.89 -4.24
C PHE A 24 1.62 -7.39 -3.19
N TYR A 25 1.66 -6.73 -2.04
CA TYR A 25 2.45 -7.11 -0.87
C TYR A 25 1.62 -7.04 0.39
N ILE A 26 1.86 -7.96 1.33
CA ILE A 26 1.37 -7.88 2.70
C ILE A 26 2.54 -7.66 3.64
N LEU A 27 2.57 -6.50 4.31
CA LEU A 27 3.48 -6.19 5.40
C LEU A 27 2.81 -6.57 6.72
N HIS A 28 3.25 -7.66 7.33
CA HIS A 28 2.62 -8.15 8.56
C HIS A 28 3.54 -8.06 9.78
N GLY A 29 2.93 -7.94 10.95
CA GLY A 29 3.63 -7.88 12.22
C GLY A 29 2.83 -7.13 13.28
N PRO A 30 3.23 -7.16 14.56
CA PRO A 30 2.52 -6.49 15.65
C PRO A 30 2.29 -4.99 15.38
N ASN A 31 1.41 -4.37 16.19
CA ASN A 31 1.22 -2.93 16.12
C ASN A 31 2.53 -2.18 16.43
N ASN A 32 2.70 -1.02 15.83
CA ASN A 32 3.81 -0.09 16.09
C ASN A 32 5.22 -0.60 15.72
N VAL A 33 5.37 -1.67 14.94
CA VAL A 33 6.68 -2.15 14.44
C VAL A 33 7.19 -1.39 13.21
N GLY A 34 6.49 -0.35 12.76
CA GLY A 34 6.94 0.50 11.66
C GLY A 34 6.45 0.08 10.27
N LYS A 35 5.42 -0.78 10.15
CA LYS A 35 4.83 -1.20 8.85
C LYS A 35 4.48 -0.02 7.95
N LYS A 36 3.80 0.99 8.52
CA LYS A 36 3.40 2.21 7.77
C LYS A 36 4.62 2.98 7.26
N ASN A 37 5.64 3.13 8.10
CA ASN A 37 6.89 3.79 7.71
C ASN A 37 7.61 3.02 6.61
N LEU A 38 7.61 1.69 6.68
CA LEU A 38 8.18 0.84 5.63
C LEU A 38 7.42 0.98 4.32
N ALA A 39 6.08 1.04 4.35
CA ALA A 39 5.27 1.28 3.15
C ALA A 39 5.57 2.64 2.50
N TYR A 40 5.68 3.71 3.29
CA TYR A 40 6.07 5.03 2.77
C TYR A 40 7.50 5.04 2.26
N LEU A 41 8.44 4.39 2.94
CA LEU A 41 9.82 4.26 2.47
C LEU A 41 9.87 3.51 1.13
N PHE A 42 9.14 2.41 0.99
CA PHE A 42 9.05 1.69 -0.28
C PHE A 42 8.42 2.55 -1.39
N SER A 43 7.40 3.32 -1.07
CA SER A 43 6.83 4.30 -2.00
C SER A 43 7.88 5.33 -2.46
N LYS A 44 8.71 5.84 -1.56
CA LYS A 44 9.82 6.72 -1.92
C LYS A 44 10.86 6.04 -2.80
N LEU A 45 11.21 4.78 -2.50
CA LEU A 45 12.15 4.00 -3.32
C LEU A 45 11.64 3.85 -4.76
N LEU A 46 10.32 3.76 -4.96
CA LEU A 46 9.72 3.60 -6.28
C LEU A 46 9.50 4.92 -7.03
N LEU A 47 9.19 6.00 -6.30
CA LEU A 47 8.71 7.26 -6.87
C LEU A 47 9.72 8.41 -6.76
N CYS A 48 10.90 8.18 -6.23
CA CYS A 48 11.94 9.20 -6.11
C CYS A 48 12.40 9.67 -7.50
N GLU A 49 12.33 10.98 -7.74
CA GLU A 49 12.74 11.61 -9.02
C GLU A 49 14.26 11.62 -9.19
N ASN A 50 15.01 11.64 -8.08
CA ASN A 50 16.49 11.71 -8.06
C ASN A 50 17.05 10.50 -7.31
N GLN A 51 16.75 9.30 -7.81
CA GLN A 51 17.24 8.07 -7.22
C GLN A 51 18.73 7.90 -7.48
N ASN A 52 19.49 7.58 -6.43
CA ASN A 52 20.90 7.26 -6.54
C ASN A 52 21.13 5.84 -7.07
N SER A 53 22.36 5.55 -7.52
CA SER A 53 22.79 4.21 -7.97
C SER A 53 22.52 3.11 -6.94
N ASP A 54 22.52 3.46 -5.65
CA ASP A 54 22.26 2.54 -4.53
C ASP A 54 20.78 2.38 -4.19
N ILE A 55 19.88 2.87 -5.04
CA ILE A 55 18.42 2.79 -4.85
C ILE A 55 18.00 3.33 -3.48
N THR A 56 18.51 4.49 -3.12
CA THR A 56 18.10 5.23 -1.92
C THR A 56 17.26 6.45 -2.28
N PRO A 57 16.20 6.76 -1.53
CA PRO A 57 15.41 7.95 -1.80
C PRO A 57 16.22 9.20 -1.45
N CYS A 58 16.19 10.21 -2.30
CA CYS A 58 16.95 11.46 -2.06
C CYS A 58 16.37 12.29 -0.91
N ASN A 59 15.14 12.06 -0.49
CA ASN A 59 14.37 12.78 0.55
C ASN A 59 14.22 14.31 0.31
N THR A 60 14.65 14.83 -0.83
CA THR A 60 14.62 16.27 -1.13
C THR A 60 13.80 16.61 -2.37
N CYS A 61 13.53 15.66 -3.27
CA CYS A 61 12.70 15.91 -4.44
C CYS A 61 11.22 16.10 -4.08
N SER A 62 10.43 16.62 -5.02
CA SER A 62 9.01 16.90 -4.84
C SER A 62 8.22 15.63 -4.44
N SER A 63 8.50 14.50 -5.08
CA SER A 63 7.87 13.22 -4.74
C SER A 63 8.17 12.79 -3.31
N CYS A 64 9.45 12.79 -2.89
CA CYS A 64 9.83 12.40 -1.54
C CYS A 64 9.16 13.28 -0.48
N GLN A 65 9.16 14.59 -0.66
CA GLN A 65 8.54 15.54 0.27
C GLN A 65 7.03 15.34 0.36
N LYS A 66 6.34 15.18 -0.79
CA LYS A 66 4.90 14.94 -0.81
C LYS A 66 4.52 13.60 -0.16
N ILE A 67 5.37 12.57 -0.27
CA ILE A 67 5.14 11.29 0.40
C ILE A 67 5.27 11.47 1.92
N ASP A 68 6.27 12.20 2.40
CA ASP A 68 6.44 12.51 3.83
C ASP A 68 5.25 13.29 4.39
N ASP A 69 4.74 14.24 3.61
CA ASP A 69 3.55 15.04 3.96
C ASP A 69 2.22 14.28 3.77
N GLN A 70 2.27 13.04 3.27
CA GLN A 70 1.09 12.22 2.92
C GLN A 70 0.16 12.93 1.90
N LYS A 71 0.73 13.65 0.95
CA LYS A 71 0.04 14.45 -0.07
C LYS A 71 0.42 14.07 -1.51
N HIS A 72 1.08 12.95 -1.70
CA HIS A 72 1.46 12.52 -3.05
C HIS A 72 0.25 11.95 -3.80
N PHE A 73 -0.03 12.45 -5.01
CA PHE A 73 -1.20 12.05 -5.80
C PHE A 73 -1.24 10.57 -6.19
N ASP A 74 -0.06 9.95 -6.33
CA ASP A 74 0.07 8.54 -6.68
C ASP A 74 0.34 7.63 -5.48
N VAL A 75 0.24 8.15 -4.23
CA VAL A 75 0.28 7.36 -3.00
C VAL A 75 -0.99 7.60 -2.22
N VAL A 76 -1.88 6.63 -2.24
CA VAL A 76 -3.18 6.69 -1.57
C VAL A 76 -3.12 5.85 -0.31
N PHE A 77 -3.30 6.51 0.83
CA PHE A 77 -3.45 5.82 2.12
C PHE A 77 -4.92 5.70 2.46
N MET A 78 -5.33 4.51 2.91
CA MET A 78 -6.70 4.22 3.31
C MET A 78 -6.74 3.30 4.52
N ASP A 79 -7.67 3.56 5.43
CA ASP A 79 -8.00 2.74 6.60
C ASP A 79 -9.52 2.73 6.81
N SER A 80 -9.98 2.07 7.89
CA SER A 80 -11.40 2.02 8.25
C SER A 80 -12.02 3.37 8.61
N LYS A 81 -11.19 4.40 8.89
CA LYS A 81 -11.62 5.75 9.28
C LYS A 81 -11.54 6.75 8.15
N THR A 82 -10.97 6.36 7.01
CA THR A 82 -10.85 7.24 5.84
C THR A 82 -12.24 7.68 5.39
N PRO A 83 -12.50 9.00 5.31
CA PRO A 83 -13.78 9.51 4.85
C PRO A 83 -14.04 9.13 3.40
N ILE A 84 -15.19 8.58 3.11
CA ILE A 84 -15.64 8.27 1.75
C ILE A 84 -16.80 9.21 1.40
N GLU A 85 -16.71 9.87 0.27
CA GLU A 85 -17.72 10.81 -0.19
C GLU A 85 -19.10 10.13 -0.30
N GLY A 86 -20.13 10.78 0.26
CA GLY A 86 -21.51 10.27 0.27
C GLY A 86 -21.81 9.22 1.35
N ILE A 87 -20.85 8.88 2.21
CA ILE A 87 -21.06 7.97 3.34
C ILE A 87 -21.04 8.74 4.65
N VAL A 88 -22.17 8.73 5.35
CA VAL A 88 -22.28 9.22 6.73
C VAL A 88 -21.39 8.33 7.63
N GLU A 89 -20.64 8.94 8.52
CA GLU A 89 -19.63 8.36 9.43
C GLU A 89 -19.64 6.83 9.59
N ASN A 90 -18.50 6.22 9.27
CA ASN A 90 -18.34 4.79 9.48
C ASN A 90 -18.26 4.48 10.98
N LYS A 91 -19.42 4.22 11.60
CA LYS A 91 -19.51 3.85 13.03
C LYS A 91 -18.88 2.47 13.32
N SER A 92 -18.63 1.65 12.30
CA SER A 92 -17.97 0.36 12.46
C SER A 92 -16.49 0.52 12.10
N ASP A 93 -15.62 -0.05 12.90
CA ASP A 93 -14.18 -0.12 12.64
C ASP A 93 -13.84 -1.18 11.56
N GLN A 94 -14.57 -1.14 10.43
CA GLN A 94 -14.43 -2.06 9.31
C GLN A 94 -14.13 -1.31 8.01
N ILE A 95 -13.31 -1.94 7.17
CA ILE A 95 -13.13 -1.54 5.78
C ILE A 95 -14.23 -2.23 4.96
N ARG A 96 -15.11 -1.44 4.36
CA ARG A 96 -16.31 -1.90 3.66
C ARG A 96 -16.18 -1.71 2.15
N LEU A 97 -17.12 -2.27 1.41
CA LEU A 97 -17.19 -2.15 -0.05
C LEU A 97 -16.97 -0.72 -0.60
N PRO A 98 -17.55 0.35 -0.03
CA PRO A 98 -17.30 1.70 -0.53
C PRO A 98 -15.84 2.14 -0.50
N HIS A 99 -15.02 1.67 0.47
CA HIS A 99 -13.58 1.95 0.49
C HIS A 99 -12.89 1.30 -0.71
N VAL A 100 -13.27 0.06 -1.06
CA VAL A 100 -12.72 -0.64 -2.22
C VAL A 100 -13.20 -0.01 -3.54
N GLN A 101 -14.45 0.45 -3.59
CA GLN A 101 -14.99 1.19 -4.74
C GLN A 101 -14.24 2.50 -4.96
N GLU A 102 -13.87 3.21 -3.88
CA GLU A 102 -13.05 4.42 -3.99
C GLU A 102 -11.63 4.11 -4.47
N ILE A 103 -11.00 3.04 -3.98
CA ILE A 103 -9.72 2.56 -4.52
C ILE A 103 -9.86 2.27 -6.02
N ASN A 104 -10.91 1.58 -6.43
CA ASN A 104 -11.17 1.28 -7.84
C ASN A 104 -11.38 2.56 -8.67
N ARG A 105 -12.14 3.51 -8.17
CA ARG A 105 -12.33 4.81 -8.83
C ARG A 105 -11.00 5.55 -9.02
N LEU A 106 -10.18 5.62 -7.97
CA LEU A 106 -8.87 6.27 -8.01
C LEU A 106 -7.88 5.53 -8.92
N SER A 107 -7.97 4.20 -8.99
CA SER A 107 -7.14 3.41 -9.87
C SER A 107 -7.46 3.67 -11.35
N ASN A 108 -8.73 3.85 -11.71
CA ASN A 108 -9.13 4.17 -13.07
C ASN A 108 -8.60 5.54 -13.58
N LEU A 109 -8.14 6.42 -12.69
CA LEU A 109 -7.50 7.69 -13.06
C LEU A 109 -6.04 7.53 -13.53
N GLY A 110 -5.45 6.35 -13.34
CA GLY A 110 -4.04 6.12 -13.67
C GLY A 110 -3.04 6.80 -12.71
N PRO A 111 -1.75 6.52 -12.87
CA PRO A 111 -0.69 7.31 -12.24
C PRO A 111 -0.68 8.73 -12.84
N PHE A 112 -0.49 9.74 -11.99
CA PHE A 112 -0.53 11.14 -12.40
C PHE A 112 0.86 11.76 -12.60
N MET A 113 1.79 11.45 -11.70
CA MET A 113 3.13 12.06 -11.67
C MET A 113 4.26 11.05 -11.85
N SER A 114 3.98 9.76 -11.75
CA SER A 114 4.99 8.70 -11.64
C SER A 114 4.62 7.46 -12.45
N ASN A 115 5.51 6.47 -12.48
CA ASN A 115 5.28 5.20 -13.20
C ASN A 115 4.37 4.22 -12.43
N TYR A 116 4.17 4.46 -11.13
CA TYR A 116 3.36 3.60 -10.27
C TYR A 116 2.32 4.41 -9.50
N LYS A 117 1.15 3.80 -9.30
CA LYS A 117 0.16 4.27 -8.34
C LYS A 117 0.09 3.27 -7.18
N ILE A 118 0.30 3.74 -5.97
CA ILE A 118 0.48 2.93 -4.78
C ILE A 118 -0.71 3.12 -3.85
N PHE A 119 -1.36 2.02 -3.49
CA PHE A 119 -2.45 2.00 -2.53
C PHE A 119 -1.98 1.31 -1.25
N ILE A 120 -1.97 2.04 -0.14
CA ILE A 120 -1.60 1.54 1.18
C ILE A 120 -2.89 1.36 1.98
N LEU A 121 -3.24 0.11 2.30
CA LEU A 121 -4.41 -0.22 3.09
C LEU A 121 -3.98 -0.61 4.50
N ASP A 122 -4.23 0.26 5.48
CA ASP A 122 -3.87 0.01 6.87
C ASP A 122 -4.94 -0.82 7.58
N SER A 123 -4.48 -1.74 8.43
CA SER A 123 -5.36 -2.68 9.15
C SER A 123 -6.26 -3.47 8.18
N ALA A 124 -5.66 -4.04 7.12
CA ALA A 124 -6.39 -4.74 6.06
C ALA A 124 -7.15 -5.97 6.58
N GLU A 125 -6.83 -6.48 7.77
CA GLU A 125 -7.62 -7.48 8.48
C GLU A 125 -9.04 -7.03 8.82
N LYS A 126 -9.31 -5.72 8.75
CA LYS A 126 -10.65 -5.15 8.98
C LYS A 126 -11.54 -5.15 7.73
N LEU A 127 -11.06 -5.65 6.60
CA LEU A 127 -11.90 -5.88 5.42
C LEU A 127 -13.05 -6.83 5.77
N ASN A 128 -14.29 -6.40 5.53
CA ASN A 128 -15.41 -7.33 5.61
C ASN A 128 -15.43 -8.26 4.39
N ASN A 129 -16.27 -9.28 4.39
CA ASN A 129 -16.34 -10.30 3.34
C ASN A 129 -16.64 -9.69 1.95
N GLU A 130 -17.57 -8.74 1.89
CA GLU A 130 -17.97 -8.09 0.65
C GLU A 130 -16.82 -7.26 0.07
N ALA A 131 -16.13 -6.45 0.90
CA ALA A 131 -14.96 -5.68 0.53
C ALA A 131 -13.79 -6.57 0.08
N SER A 132 -13.57 -7.68 0.78
CA SER A 132 -12.52 -8.65 0.41
C SER A 132 -12.76 -9.24 -0.98
N ASN A 133 -14.00 -9.64 -1.29
CA ASN A 133 -14.35 -10.18 -2.60
C ASN A 133 -14.23 -9.13 -3.71
N ALA A 134 -14.62 -7.89 -3.44
CA ALA A 134 -14.45 -6.79 -4.37
C ALA A 134 -12.95 -6.48 -4.60
N PHE A 135 -12.13 -6.55 -3.55
CA PHE A 135 -10.70 -6.32 -3.66
C PHE A 135 -9.99 -7.41 -4.47
N LEU A 136 -10.41 -8.67 -4.38
CA LEU A 136 -9.87 -9.74 -5.21
C LEU A 136 -10.09 -9.47 -6.70
N LYS A 137 -11.27 -8.98 -7.09
CA LYS A 137 -11.54 -8.57 -8.48
C LYS A 137 -10.62 -7.43 -8.90
N LEU A 138 -10.45 -6.45 -8.02
CA LEU A 138 -9.55 -5.32 -8.24
C LEU A 138 -8.11 -5.79 -8.52
N LEU A 139 -7.59 -6.75 -7.76
CA LEU A 139 -6.25 -7.32 -7.95
C LEU A 139 -6.11 -8.06 -9.29
N GLU A 140 -7.19 -8.66 -9.81
CA GLU A 140 -7.19 -9.39 -11.08
C GLU A 140 -7.22 -8.47 -12.31
N GLU A 141 -7.87 -7.32 -12.19
CA GLU A 141 -8.22 -6.45 -13.31
C GLU A 141 -7.18 -5.35 -13.57
N HIS A 142 -6.24 -5.10 -12.64
CA HIS A 142 -5.35 -3.94 -12.74
C HIS A 142 -4.02 -4.18 -13.45
N PRO A 143 -3.53 -3.15 -14.21
CA PRO A 143 -2.21 -3.15 -14.86
C PRO A 143 -1.06 -3.27 -13.84
N GLN A 144 0.11 -3.70 -14.31
CA GLN A 144 1.34 -3.83 -13.50
C GLN A 144 1.87 -2.52 -12.89
N SER A 145 1.34 -1.37 -13.33
CA SER A 145 1.68 -0.05 -12.77
C SER A 145 0.99 0.27 -11.44
N TYR A 146 0.14 -0.64 -10.93
CA TYR A 146 -0.52 -0.48 -9.64
C TYR A 146 0.13 -1.37 -8.60
N LEU A 147 0.33 -0.81 -7.42
CA LEU A 147 0.93 -1.49 -6.30
C LEU A 147 0.00 -1.41 -5.09
N PHE A 148 -0.35 -2.54 -4.53
CA PHE A 148 -1.18 -2.63 -3.33
C PHE A 148 -0.32 -3.10 -2.16
N LEU A 149 -0.30 -2.34 -1.07
CA LEU A 149 0.40 -2.64 0.17
C LEU A 149 -0.62 -2.80 1.29
N PHE A 150 -0.82 -4.01 1.75
CA PHE A 150 -1.63 -4.28 2.93
C PHE A 150 -0.77 -4.25 4.19
N LEU A 151 -1.16 -3.44 5.16
CA LEU A 151 -0.56 -3.46 6.50
C LEU A 151 -1.47 -4.27 7.41
N VAL A 152 -0.93 -5.35 7.97
CA VAL A 152 -1.71 -6.36 8.70
C VAL A 152 -1.06 -6.62 10.05
N ASN A 153 -1.87 -6.74 11.09
CA ASN A 153 -1.37 -7.07 12.43
C ASN A 153 -1.25 -8.58 12.64
N ASP A 154 -2.22 -9.33 12.14
CA ASP A 154 -2.26 -10.78 12.24
C ASP A 154 -2.75 -11.40 10.91
N LEU A 155 -1.90 -12.21 10.29
CA LEU A 155 -2.22 -12.91 9.03
C LEU A 155 -3.39 -13.87 9.16
N SER A 156 -3.64 -14.43 10.35
CA SER A 156 -4.77 -15.35 10.58
C SER A 156 -6.13 -14.68 10.40
N SER A 157 -6.17 -13.35 10.50
CA SER A 157 -7.37 -12.53 10.35
C SER A 157 -7.65 -12.12 8.90
N ILE A 158 -6.77 -12.45 7.96
CA ILE A 158 -6.94 -12.16 6.53
C ILE A 158 -7.58 -13.36 5.82
N TYR A 159 -8.51 -13.09 4.91
CA TYR A 159 -9.13 -14.14 4.10
C TYR A 159 -8.09 -14.94 3.30
N PRO A 160 -8.14 -16.29 3.35
CA PRO A 160 -7.15 -17.14 2.66
C PRO A 160 -7.02 -16.86 1.16
N THR A 161 -8.11 -16.43 0.53
CA THR A 161 -8.15 -16.07 -0.89
C THR A 161 -7.27 -14.86 -1.23
N ILE A 162 -7.14 -13.91 -0.31
CA ILE A 162 -6.21 -12.77 -0.44
C ILE A 162 -4.77 -13.25 -0.21
N LEU A 163 -4.55 -14.10 0.82
CA LEU A 163 -3.22 -14.62 1.16
C LEU A 163 -2.57 -15.46 0.05
N SER A 164 -3.38 -16.10 -0.81
CA SER A 164 -2.85 -16.95 -1.88
C SER A 164 -2.26 -16.18 -3.07
N ARG A 165 -2.48 -14.85 -3.15
CA ARG A 165 -2.07 -13.99 -4.27
C ARG A 165 -0.89 -13.06 -3.95
N ASP A 166 -0.20 -13.30 -2.86
CA ASP A 166 0.62 -12.31 -2.17
C ASP A 166 2.10 -12.69 -2.06
N GLN A 167 2.99 -11.66 -2.07
CA GLN A 167 4.35 -11.73 -1.51
C GLN A 167 4.34 -11.28 -0.05
N LYS A 168 4.38 -12.24 0.87
CA LYS A 168 4.38 -11.99 2.32
C LYS A 168 5.74 -11.47 2.79
N ILE A 169 5.72 -10.33 3.49
CA ILE A 169 6.92 -9.71 4.06
C ILE A 169 6.70 -9.54 5.57
N ASN A 170 7.57 -10.20 6.33
CA ASN A 170 7.55 -10.17 7.80
C ASN A 170 8.69 -9.30 8.33
#